data_f99847fa47061b9200e087bd7d21a9ba
#
_entry.id   f99847fa47061b9200e087bd7d21a9ba
#
_cell.length_a   1.000
_cell.length_b   1.000
_cell.length_c   1.000
_cell.angle_alpha   90.00
_cell.angle_beta   90.00
_cell.angle_gamma   90.00
#
_symmetry.space_group_name_H-M   'P 1'
#
loop_
_entity.id
_entity.type
_entity.pdbx_description
1 polymer ?
#
loop_
_entity_poly.entity_id
_entity_poly.type
_entity_poly.pdbx_seq_one_letter_code
_entity_poly.pdbx_strand_id
1 'polypeptide(L)'
;IGGGTLQGLSRLLLKTDDIKQVAALAEEGDLSHINLLIKDICTNPLEGLPMDAIASLFGNAKTNTSREDIALGLIWMCLQSICSATILSSLGSGIKDFVMIGNLTLLPQCQRVFPATERLYGVKFHIPQYSEFCTAIGAALCYRNVMK
;
A
#
# COMPACT_ATOMS: atom_id res chain seq x y z
N ILE A 1 0.42 -5.09 9.44
CA ILE A 1 -0.30 -3.87 9.00
C ILE A 1 -1.29 -4.28 7.92
N GLY A 2 -2.53 -3.75 7.98
CA GLY A 2 -3.61 -4.07 7.05
C GLY A 2 -4.76 -3.09 7.19
N GLY A 3 -5.96 -3.47 6.68
CA GLY A 3 -7.16 -2.62 6.69
C GLY A 3 -7.58 -2.14 8.08
N GLY A 4 -7.47 -2.99 9.10
CA GLY A 4 -7.76 -2.60 10.48
C GLY A 4 -6.82 -1.52 11.01
N THR A 5 -5.53 -1.57 10.66
CA THR A 5 -4.56 -0.52 11.01
C THR A 5 -4.91 0.79 10.30
N LEU A 6 -5.20 0.73 9.01
CA LEU A 6 -5.62 1.90 8.23
C LEU A 6 -6.85 2.56 8.86
N GLN A 7 -7.89 1.79 9.16
CA GLN A 7 -9.12 2.29 9.78
C GLN A 7 -8.87 2.89 11.16
N GLY A 8 -8.07 2.22 12.01
CA GLY A 8 -7.74 2.71 13.34
C GLY A 8 -6.98 4.04 13.32
N LEU A 9 -5.96 4.15 12.47
CA LEU A 9 -5.19 5.39 12.31
C LEU A 9 -6.01 6.51 11.66
N SER A 10 -6.87 6.19 10.70
CA SER A 10 -7.80 7.16 10.11
C SER A 10 -8.76 7.73 11.15
N ARG A 11 -9.30 6.89 12.04
CA ARG A 11 -10.13 7.34 13.16
C ARG A 11 -9.39 8.28 14.09
N LEU A 12 -8.13 7.97 14.43
CA LEU A 12 -7.32 8.78 15.33
C LEU A 12 -6.91 10.12 14.70
N LEU A 13 -6.42 10.11 13.47
CA LEU A 13 -5.78 11.26 12.83
C LEU A 13 -6.75 12.09 11.98
N LEU A 14 -7.67 11.43 11.27
CA LEU A 14 -8.61 12.08 10.35
C LEU A 14 -10.02 12.24 10.93
N LYS A 15 -10.29 11.63 12.11
CA LYS A 15 -11.61 11.62 12.78
C LYS A 15 -12.72 10.99 11.91
N THR A 16 -12.34 10.01 11.08
CA THR A 16 -13.25 9.21 10.27
C THR A 16 -12.74 7.77 10.19
N ASP A 17 -13.64 6.81 10.10
CA ASP A 17 -13.35 5.39 9.85
C ASP A 17 -13.97 4.90 8.53
N ASP A 18 -14.59 5.79 7.78
CA ASP A 18 -15.05 5.52 6.43
C ASP A 18 -13.87 5.52 5.45
N ILE A 19 -13.44 4.34 5.08
CA ILE A 19 -12.29 4.14 4.17
C ILE A 19 -12.54 4.75 2.79
N LYS A 20 -13.78 4.87 2.32
CA LYS A 20 -14.10 5.53 1.05
C LYS A 20 -13.82 7.03 1.15
N GLN A 21 -14.19 7.64 2.27
CA GLN A 21 -13.87 9.04 2.54
C GLN A 21 -12.36 9.26 2.65
N VAL A 22 -11.63 8.35 3.33
CA VAL A 22 -10.17 8.42 3.42
C VAL A 22 -9.53 8.29 2.04
N ALA A 23 -10.02 7.37 1.19
CA ALA A 23 -9.52 7.20 -0.17
C ALA A 23 -9.76 8.45 -1.04
N ALA A 24 -10.93 9.08 -0.90
CA ALA A 24 -11.26 10.32 -1.61
C ALA A 24 -10.35 11.50 -1.17
N LEU A 25 -10.13 11.68 0.13
CA LEU A 25 -9.18 12.67 0.64
C LEU A 25 -7.77 12.43 0.07
N ALA A 26 -7.33 11.19 0.01
CA ALA A 26 -6.01 10.82 -0.47
C ALA A 26 -5.75 11.15 -1.96
N GLU A 27 -6.79 11.31 -2.78
CA GLU A 27 -6.62 11.71 -4.18
C GLU A 27 -6.04 13.13 -4.33
N GLU A 28 -6.32 14.01 -3.37
CA GLU A 28 -5.85 15.39 -3.34
C GLU A 28 -4.52 15.57 -2.57
N GLY A 29 -3.98 14.49 -1.98
CA GLY A 29 -2.77 14.53 -1.17
C GLY A 29 -1.48 14.48 -1.98
N ASP A 30 -0.39 15.00 -1.37
CA ASP A 30 0.97 14.92 -1.90
C ASP A 30 1.89 14.19 -0.91
N LEU A 31 2.51 13.09 -1.36
CA LEU A 31 3.42 12.30 -0.54
C LEU A 31 4.68 13.08 -0.12
N SER A 32 5.12 14.05 -0.91
CA SER A 32 6.32 14.83 -0.59
C SER A 32 6.11 15.75 0.62
N HIS A 33 4.87 16.07 0.96
CA HIS A 33 4.56 16.89 2.14
C HIS A 33 4.61 16.11 3.45
N ILE A 34 4.49 14.79 3.39
CA ILE A 34 4.40 13.95 4.59
C ILE A 34 5.54 12.92 4.69
N ASN A 35 6.04 12.41 3.57
CA ASN A 35 7.13 11.45 3.55
C ASN A 35 8.47 12.15 3.27
N LEU A 36 9.54 11.64 3.89
CA LEU A 36 10.90 12.01 3.52
C LEU A 36 11.31 11.19 2.30
N LEU A 37 11.71 11.85 1.23
CA LEU A 37 12.11 11.22 -0.03
C LEU A 37 13.63 11.16 -0.16
N ILE A 38 14.15 10.32 -1.04
CA ILE A 38 15.59 10.22 -1.30
C ILE A 38 16.17 11.56 -1.75
N LYS A 39 15.47 12.32 -2.59
CA LYS A 39 15.88 13.67 -3.03
C LYS A 39 16.06 14.68 -1.90
N ASP A 40 15.43 14.45 -0.74
CA ASP A 40 15.50 15.36 0.41
C ASP A 40 16.79 15.13 1.24
N ILE A 41 17.44 13.97 1.05
CA ILE A 41 18.64 13.57 1.79
C ILE A 41 19.86 13.31 0.90
N CYS A 42 19.67 13.14 -0.39
CA CYS A 42 20.74 12.91 -1.37
C CYS A 42 20.66 13.94 -2.48
N THR A 43 21.78 14.58 -2.77
CA THR A 43 21.91 15.55 -3.88
C THR A 43 22.21 14.87 -5.22
N ASN A 44 22.88 13.72 -5.18
CA ASN A 44 23.26 12.97 -6.37
C ASN A 44 22.38 11.72 -6.52
N PRO A 45 21.97 11.38 -7.76
CA PRO A 45 21.25 10.14 -8.02
C PRO A 45 22.04 8.92 -7.55
N LEU A 46 21.34 7.96 -6.93
CA LEU A 46 21.90 6.68 -6.53
C LEU A 46 21.49 5.64 -7.58
N GLU A 47 22.45 4.81 -8.00
CA GLU A 47 22.19 3.77 -9.00
C GLU A 47 21.10 2.79 -8.48
N GLY A 48 20.08 2.56 -9.29
CA GLY A 48 18.98 1.66 -8.96
C GLY A 48 17.96 2.20 -7.95
N LEU A 49 18.15 3.43 -7.43
CA LEU A 49 17.22 4.02 -6.45
C LEU A 49 16.64 5.34 -6.98
N PRO A 50 15.33 5.40 -7.29
CA PRO A 50 14.69 6.63 -7.74
C PRO A 50 14.77 7.76 -6.70
N MET A 51 14.98 8.99 -7.14
CA MET A 51 15.06 10.16 -6.25
C MET A 51 13.71 10.47 -5.55
N ASP A 52 12.61 10.03 -6.12
CA ASP A 52 11.25 10.12 -5.57
C ASP A 52 10.86 8.93 -4.69
N ALA A 53 11.77 7.96 -4.50
CA ALA A 53 11.56 6.87 -3.56
C ALA A 53 11.47 7.38 -2.13
N ILE A 54 10.64 6.72 -1.31
CA ILE A 54 10.43 7.08 0.09
C ILE A 54 11.58 6.52 0.93
N ALA A 55 12.32 7.42 1.58
CA ALA A 55 13.34 7.09 2.56
C ALA A 55 12.72 6.83 3.95
N SER A 56 11.70 7.61 4.32
CA SER A 56 11.00 7.43 5.59
C SER A 56 9.52 7.81 5.47
N LEU A 57 8.66 6.85 5.75
CA LEU A 57 7.22 7.09 5.84
C LEU A 57 6.94 8.06 6.99
N PHE A 58 6.12 9.08 6.74
CA PHE A 58 5.81 10.16 7.67
C PHE A 58 7.03 10.97 8.15
N GLY A 59 8.22 10.78 7.54
CA GLY A 59 9.46 11.42 7.98
C GLY A 59 9.49 12.94 7.81
N ASN A 60 8.61 13.51 6.99
CA ASN A 60 8.46 14.96 6.78
C ASN A 60 7.15 15.53 7.36
N ALA A 61 6.39 14.72 8.11
CA ALA A 61 5.12 15.14 8.69
C ALA A 61 5.32 16.29 9.70
N LYS A 62 4.43 17.29 9.63
CA LYS A 62 4.43 18.47 10.48
C LYS A 62 3.09 18.59 11.22
N THR A 63 3.04 19.41 12.25
CA THR A 63 1.80 19.63 13.03
C THR A 63 0.65 20.22 12.20
N ASN A 64 0.98 20.89 11.10
CA ASN A 64 0.02 21.49 10.16
C ASN A 64 -0.10 20.74 8.83
N THR A 65 0.37 19.48 8.76
CA THR A 65 0.18 18.62 7.58
C THR A 65 -1.31 18.48 7.28
N SER A 66 -1.68 18.61 6.01
CA SER A 66 -3.09 18.58 5.58
C SER A 66 -3.74 17.21 5.83
N ARG A 67 -5.06 17.18 5.88
CA ARG A 67 -5.81 15.93 6.02
C ARG A 67 -5.65 15.03 4.80
N GLU A 68 -5.54 15.63 3.64
CA GLU A 68 -5.33 15.00 2.33
C GLU A 68 -3.98 14.28 2.30
N ASP A 69 -2.92 14.95 2.72
CA ASP A 69 -1.57 14.38 2.81
C ASP A 69 -1.51 13.24 3.84
N ILE A 70 -2.15 13.43 5.01
CA ILE A 70 -2.25 12.38 6.03
C ILE A 70 -2.98 11.15 5.49
N ALA A 71 -4.12 11.35 4.81
CA ALA A 71 -4.89 10.25 4.23
C ALA A 71 -4.07 9.46 3.21
N LEU A 72 -3.39 10.16 2.29
CA LEU A 72 -2.53 9.54 1.30
C LEU A 72 -1.34 8.81 1.96
N GLY A 73 -0.69 9.44 2.95
CA GLY A 73 0.41 8.84 3.71
C GLY A 73 0.00 7.56 4.43
N LEU A 74 -1.17 7.52 5.06
CA LEU A 74 -1.71 6.33 5.74
C LEU A 74 -1.96 5.18 4.77
N ILE A 75 -2.64 5.45 3.64
CA ILE A 75 -2.91 4.44 2.62
C ILE A 75 -1.59 3.92 2.05
N TRP A 76 -0.69 4.83 1.70
CA TRP A 76 0.60 4.46 1.13
C TRP A 76 1.42 3.60 2.09
N MET A 77 1.49 4.00 3.36
CA MET A 77 2.18 3.23 4.40
C MET A 77 1.63 1.81 4.51
N CYS A 78 0.31 1.65 4.54
CA CYS A 78 -0.31 0.33 4.64
C CYS A 78 0.00 -0.54 3.42
N LEU A 79 -0.21 -0.02 2.21
CA LEU A 79 0.01 -0.77 0.97
C LEU A 79 1.49 -1.09 0.76
N GLN A 80 2.39 -0.12 0.96
CA GLN A 80 3.84 -0.34 0.81
C GLN A 80 4.36 -1.35 1.84
N SER A 81 3.87 -1.33 3.09
CA SER A 81 4.25 -2.31 4.11
C SER A 81 3.83 -3.73 3.71
N ILE A 82 2.61 -3.88 3.15
CA ILE A 82 2.13 -5.17 2.65
C ILE A 82 3.01 -5.65 1.50
N CYS A 83 3.30 -4.79 0.51
CA CYS A 83 4.17 -5.13 -0.61
C CYS A 83 5.57 -5.55 -0.14
N SER A 84 6.18 -4.77 0.76
CA SER A 84 7.50 -5.07 1.29
C SER A 84 7.53 -6.39 2.06
N ALA A 85 6.54 -6.64 2.92
CA ALA A 85 6.43 -7.91 3.66
C ALA A 85 6.26 -9.10 2.71
N THR A 86 5.45 -8.94 1.67
CA THR A 86 5.24 -9.97 0.64
C THR A 86 6.53 -10.31 -0.09
N ILE A 87 7.27 -9.29 -0.54
CA ILE A 87 8.56 -9.47 -1.24
C ILE A 87 9.59 -10.12 -0.30
N LEU A 88 9.74 -9.59 0.92
CA LEU A 88 10.71 -10.09 1.88
C LEU A 88 10.43 -11.54 2.29
N SER A 89 9.15 -11.93 2.44
CA SER A 89 8.78 -13.32 2.78
C SER A 89 9.11 -14.33 1.69
N SER A 90 9.28 -13.88 0.45
CA SER A 90 9.59 -14.71 -0.70
C SER A 90 11.04 -14.65 -1.15
N LEU A 91 11.91 -13.90 -0.46
CA LEU A 91 13.32 -13.82 -0.77
C LEU A 91 13.95 -15.22 -0.79
N GLY A 92 14.68 -15.52 -1.87
CA GLY A 92 15.33 -16.83 -2.07
C GLY A 92 14.43 -17.91 -2.68
N SER A 93 13.11 -17.69 -2.79
CA SER A 93 12.18 -18.64 -3.44
C SER A 93 12.13 -18.53 -4.97
N GLY A 94 12.63 -17.43 -5.53
CA GLY A 94 12.51 -17.09 -6.95
C GLY A 94 11.11 -16.62 -7.37
N ILE A 95 10.16 -16.50 -6.44
CA ILE A 95 8.79 -16.02 -6.71
C ILE A 95 8.86 -14.53 -7.02
N LYS A 96 8.23 -14.14 -8.13
CA LYS A 96 8.15 -12.75 -8.58
C LYS A 96 6.72 -12.28 -8.89
N ASP A 97 5.78 -13.19 -8.89
CA ASP A 97 4.36 -12.91 -9.14
C ASP A 97 3.55 -13.13 -7.86
N PHE A 98 2.84 -12.09 -7.43
CA PHE A 98 2.06 -12.08 -6.20
C PHE A 98 0.60 -11.75 -6.50
N VAL A 99 -0.31 -12.52 -5.93
CA VAL A 99 -1.74 -12.27 -6.03
C VAL A 99 -2.22 -11.53 -4.78
N MET A 100 -2.72 -10.31 -4.99
CA MET A 100 -3.21 -9.45 -3.92
C MET A 100 -4.72 -9.62 -3.77
N ILE A 101 -5.18 -9.96 -2.56
CA ILE A 101 -6.60 -10.20 -2.26
C ILE A 101 -7.04 -9.42 -1.02
N GLY A 102 -8.34 -9.26 -0.87
CA GLY A 102 -8.93 -8.56 0.28
C GLY A 102 -9.37 -7.13 -0.03
N ASN A 103 -10.09 -6.51 0.89
CA ASN A 103 -10.75 -5.21 0.66
C ASN A 103 -9.80 -4.05 0.33
N LEU A 104 -8.54 -4.10 0.78
CA LEU A 104 -7.58 -3.04 0.46
C LEU A 104 -7.24 -2.95 -1.03
N THR A 105 -7.43 -4.03 -1.79
CA THR A 105 -7.22 -4.03 -3.24
C THR A 105 -8.24 -3.20 -4.01
N LEU A 106 -9.34 -2.80 -3.37
CA LEU A 106 -10.35 -1.91 -3.93
C LEU A 106 -9.96 -0.43 -3.86
N LEU A 107 -8.89 -0.09 -3.15
CA LEU A 107 -8.40 1.29 -3.06
C LEU A 107 -7.80 1.74 -4.40
N PRO A 108 -8.22 2.89 -4.95
CA PRO A 108 -7.68 3.40 -6.21
C PRO A 108 -6.16 3.64 -6.13
N GLN A 109 -5.62 3.94 -4.95
CA GLN A 109 -4.20 4.15 -4.72
C GLN A 109 -3.34 2.90 -5.01
N CYS A 110 -3.94 1.70 -5.08
CA CYS A 110 -3.23 0.49 -5.53
C CYS A 110 -2.63 0.67 -6.93
N GLN A 111 -3.30 1.43 -7.81
CA GLN A 111 -2.83 1.74 -9.17
C GLN A 111 -1.52 2.58 -9.18
N ARG A 112 -1.17 3.20 -8.07
CA ARG A 112 0.06 3.99 -7.91
C ARG A 112 1.13 3.21 -7.13
N VAL A 113 0.74 2.59 -6.01
CA VAL A 113 1.67 1.89 -5.10
C VAL A 113 2.26 0.64 -5.73
N PHE A 114 1.44 -0.21 -6.36
CA PHE A 114 1.91 -1.48 -6.91
C PHE A 114 2.90 -1.27 -8.06
N PRO A 115 2.63 -0.46 -9.10
CA PRO A 115 3.60 -0.21 -10.16
C PRO A 115 4.90 0.43 -9.68
N ALA A 116 4.85 1.29 -8.66
CA ALA A 116 6.05 1.88 -8.07
C ALA A 116 6.93 0.80 -7.41
N THR A 117 6.30 -0.11 -6.65
CA THR A 117 6.99 -1.23 -5.99
C THR A 117 7.49 -2.27 -6.99
N GLU A 118 6.68 -2.61 -8.00
CA GLU A 118 7.06 -3.52 -9.09
C GLU A 118 8.34 -3.07 -9.79
N ARG A 119 8.41 -1.79 -10.12
CA ARG A 119 9.56 -1.19 -10.79
C ARG A 119 10.82 -1.25 -9.94
N LEU A 120 10.69 -1.02 -8.61
CA LEU A 120 11.82 -1.01 -7.69
C LEU A 120 12.39 -2.42 -7.42
N TYR A 121 11.52 -3.43 -7.33
CA TYR A 121 11.91 -4.79 -6.92
C TYR A 121 11.89 -5.83 -8.05
N GLY A 122 11.48 -5.47 -9.25
CA GLY A 122 11.39 -6.39 -10.39
C GLY A 122 10.40 -7.54 -10.16
N VAL A 123 9.25 -7.23 -9.56
CA VAL A 123 8.17 -8.17 -9.24
C VAL A 123 6.87 -7.75 -9.93
N LYS A 124 5.80 -8.56 -9.80
CA LYS A 124 4.45 -8.27 -10.31
C LYS A 124 3.39 -8.52 -9.25
N PHE A 125 2.44 -7.59 -9.15
CA PHE A 125 1.27 -7.71 -8.31
C PHE A 125 0.01 -7.84 -9.17
N HIS A 126 -0.75 -8.90 -8.95
CA HIS A 126 -1.97 -9.20 -9.67
C HIS A 126 -3.18 -9.04 -8.74
N ILE A 127 -4.16 -8.23 -9.13
CA ILE A 127 -5.44 -8.12 -8.44
C ILE A 127 -6.47 -8.90 -9.27
N PRO A 128 -6.94 -10.07 -8.82
CA PRO A 128 -7.96 -10.82 -9.54
C PRO A 128 -9.32 -10.12 -9.45
N GLN A 129 -10.20 -10.44 -10.39
CA GLN A 129 -11.59 -10.06 -10.29
C GLN A 129 -12.20 -10.62 -9.00
N TYR A 130 -13.02 -9.82 -8.31
CA TYR A 130 -13.60 -10.16 -7.00
C TYR A 130 -12.54 -10.43 -5.91
N SER A 131 -11.43 -9.72 -5.96
CA SER A 131 -10.31 -9.87 -5.02
C SER A 131 -10.75 -9.75 -3.55
N GLU A 132 -11.76 -8.95 -3.25
CA GLU A 132 -12.34 -8.77 -1.91
C GLU A 132 -13.07 -10.03 -1.40
N PHE A 133 -13.55 -10.89 -2.29
CA PHE A 133 -14.27 -12.13 -1.97
C PHE A 133 -13.41 -13.38 -2.12
N CYS A 134 -12.17 -13.28 -2.56
CA CYS A 134 -11.31 -14.43 -2.87
C CYS A 134 -11.18 -15.42 -1.72
N THR A 135 -11.12 -14.95 -0.47
CA THR A 135 -11.05 -15.83 0.71
C THR A 135 -12.34 -16.66 0.88
N ALA A 136 -13.50 -16.02 0.71
CA ALA A 136 -14.80 -16.73 0.82
C ALA A 136 -15.01 -17.69 -0.35
N ILE A 137 -14.64 -17.28 -1.57
CA ILE A 137 -14.69 -18.13 -2.77
C ILE A 137 -13.78 -19.34 -2.58
N GLY A 138 -12.54 -19.13 -2.10
CA GLY A 138 -11.59 -20.20 -1.83
C GLY A 138 -12.12 -21.20 -0.80
N ALA A 139 -12.68 -20.73 0.30
CA ALA A 139 -13.29 -21.59 1.32
C ALA A 139 -14.44 -22.43 0.75
N ALA A 140 -15.33 -21.85 -0.05
CA ALA A 140 -16.42 -22.57 -0.70
C ALA A 140 -15.93 -23.63 -1.68
N LEU A 141 -14.87 -23.32 -2.46
CA LEU A 141 -14.28 -24.28 -3.38
C LEU A 141 -13.59 -25.43 -2.65
N CYS A 142 -12.86 -25.16 -1.57
CA CYS A 142 -12.25 -26.19 -0.73
C CYS A 142 -13.32 -27.12 -0.14
N TYR A 143 -14.40 -26.58 0.43
CA TYR A 143 -15.50 -27.36 0.97
C TYR A 143 -16.12 -28.31 -0.09
N ARG A 144 -16.39 -27.78 -1.28
CA ARG A 144 -16.92 -28.58 -2.39
C ARG A 144 -16.01 -29.75 -2.80
N ASN A 145 -14.69 -29.57 -2.70
CA ASN A 145 -13.74 -30.62 -3.08
C ASN A 145 -13.56 -31.68 -1.99
N VAL A 146 -13.80 -31.35 -0.72
CA VAL A 146 -13.73 -32.29 0.42
C VAL A 146 -14.99 -33.19 0.45
N MET A 147 -16.13 -32.69 -0.03
CA MET A 147 -17.41 -33.42 -0.04
C MET A 147 -17.61 -34.34 -1.27
N LYS A 148 -16.63 -34.43 -2.16
CA LYS A 148 -16.54 -35.40 -3.26
C LYS A 148 -15.71 -36.59 -2.89
#